data_c4ef1055022b49f42dfe7fedac790ea5
#
_entry.id   c4ef1055022b49f42dfe7fedac790ea5
#
_cell.length_a   1.000
_cell.length_b   1.000
_cell.length_c   1.000
_cell.angle_alpha   90.00
_cell.angle_beta   90.00
_cell.angle_gamma   90.00
#
_symmetry.space_group_name_H-M   'P 1'
#
loop_
_entity.id
_entity.type
_entity.pdbx_description
1 polymer ?
#
loop_
_entity_poly.entity_id
_entity_poly.type
_entity_poly.pdbx_seq_one_letter_code
_entity_poly.pdbx_strand_id
1 'polypeptide(L)'
;VLDKLPLDQVVTGDMTDVQVDGSRAGIGPGGTYTVQQLLSGLLLNSDNDTAHALARTLGGVPQTLDLMQQRAAAMGALDTRPATPSGLDGPGMSTSAYDLALLFRAAMRNATFAELTQTRLVQFPGFGTHPGFTLSNDDPLLRSYDGALGGKTGFTDAARHTFVGAATRDGRRMVVALVRGEQHPVRMVAQASALLDYGFALPAGLAPVGTLVEQAPVTQTPTTPSPGTPGGPSGVLPASSPVGWIVAALILVVGVATGVGYIVRRARQTKDDNPPPS
;
A
#
# COMPACT_ATOMS: atom_id res chain seq x y z
N VAL A 1 -7.36 -2.48 11.73
CA VAL A 1 -8.36 -3.39 12.29
C VAL A 1 -7.80 -4.07 13.52
N LEU A 2 -6.76 -4.90 13.41
CA LEU A 2 -6.22 -5.74 14.49
C LEU A 2 -5.80 -4.97 15.76
N ASP A 3 -5.42 -3.70 15.64
CA ASP A 3 -5.07 -2.86 16.79
C ASP A 3 -6.30 -2.18 17.44
N LYS A 4 -7.51 -2.29 16.84
CA LYS A 4 -8.66 -1.46 17.23
C LYS A 4 -9.95 -2.22 17.47
N LEU A 5 -10.13 -3.37 16.84
CA LEU A 5 -11.38 -4.14 16.91
C LEU A 5 -11.11 -5.53 17.50
N PRO A 6 -11.92 -5.98 18.47
CA PRO A 6 -11.93 -7.37 18.90
C PRO A 6 -12.28 -8.32 17.76
N LEU A 7 -11.61 -9.47 17.69
CA LEU A 7 -11.82 -10.44 16.60
C LEU A 7 -13.22 -11.08 16.62
N ASP A 8 -13.81 -11.20 17.79
CA ASP A 8 -15.15 -11.76 18.04
C ASP A 8 -16.26 -10.70 17.94
N GLN A 9 -15.92 -9.42 17.77
CA GLN A 9 -16.93 -8.37 17.57
C GLN A 9 -17.78 -8.69 16.35
N VAL A 10 -19.11 -8.69 16.55
CA VAL A 10 -20.08 -8.94 15.48
C VAL A 10 -20.36 -7.66 14.70
N VAL A 11 -20.31 -7.77 13.38
CA VAL A 11 -20.63 -6.73 12.41
C VAL A 11 -21.81 -7.19 11.58
N THR A 12 -22.84 -6.38 11.49
CA THR A 12 -23.99 -6.65 10.60
C THR A 12 -23.67 -6.08 9.21
N GLY A 13 -23.88 -6.91 8.18
CA GLY A 13 -23.77 -6.49 6.79
C GLY A 13 -24.79 -5.40 6.44
N ASP A 14 -24.42 -4.49 5.57
CA ASP A 14 -25.21 -3.34 5.14
C ASP A 14 -25.34 -3.30 3.61
N MET A 15 -26.35 -2.59 3.11
CA MET A 15 -26.54 -2.41 1.66
C MET A 15 -25.34 -1.73 0.97
N THR A 16 -24.66 -0.84 1.69
CA THR A 16 -23.47 -0.16 1.18
C THR A 16 -22.28 -1.11 0.99
N ASP A 17 -22.21 -2.22 1.76
CA ASP A 17 -21.20 -3.24 1.58
C ASP A 17 -21.42 -4.02 0.27
N VAL A 18 -22.70 -4.22 -0.13
CA VAL A 18 -23.05 -4.91 -1.39
C VAL A 18 -22.71 -4.08 -2.63
N GLN A 19 -22.69 -2.75 -2.50
CA GLN A 19 -22.51 -1.82 -3.62
C GLN A 19 -21.04 -1.60 -4.01
N VAL A 20 -20.08 -2.19 -3.30
CA VAL A 20 -18.67 -2.07 -3.67
C VAL A 20 -18.33 -2.91 -4.90
N ASP A 21 -17.43 -2.37 -5.73
CA ASP A 21 -16.95 -3.06 -6.92
C ASP A 21 -15.91 -4.15 -6.59
N GLY A 22 -15.68 -5.06 -7.55
CA GLY A 22 -14.64 -6.07 -7.53
C GLY A 22 -15.04 -7.36 -6.79
N SER A 23 -14.06 -8.09 -6.25
CA SER A 23 -14.26 -9.36 -5.54
C SER A 23 -15.09 -9.17 -4.29
N ARG A 24 -15.95 -10.14 -3.99
CA ARG A 24 -16.87 -10.09 -2.84
C ARG A 24 -17.08 -11.45 -2.22
N ALA A 25 -17.09 -11.49 -0.90
CA ALA A 25 -17.57 -12.66 -0.14
C ALA A 25 -19.10 -12.82 -0.27
N GLY A 26 -19.80 -11.76 -0.66
CA GLY A 26 -21.24 -11.74 -0.78
C GLY A 26 -21.94 -11.49 0.56
N ILE A 27 -21.35 -10.69 1.43
CA ILE A 27 -22.04 -10.24 2.64
C ILE A 27 -23.20 -9.32 2.29
N GLY A 28 -24.24 -9.30 3.12
CA GLY A 28 -25.45 -8.53 2.80
C GLY A 28 -26.26 -8.14 4.03
N PRO A 29 -27.29 -7.30 3.82
CA PRO A 29 -28.14 -6.78 4.89
C PRO A 29 -28.75 -7.88 5.75
N GLY A 30 -28.55 -7.78 7.07
CA GLY A 30 -29.03 -8.76 8.05
C GLY A 30 -28.09 -9.96 8.26
N GLY A 31 -27.07 -10.16 7.42
CA GLY A 31 -25.99 -11.10 7.70
C GLY A 31 -25.13 -10.59 8.86
N THR A 32 -24.68 -11.49 9.72
CA THR A 32 -23.83 -11.17 10.86
C THR A 32 -22.50 -11.91 10.76
N TYR A 33 -21.40 -11.19 10.93
CA TYR A 33 -20.05 -11.69 10.72
C TYR A 33 -19.15 -11.19 11.84
N THR A 34 -18.26 -12.04 12.32
CA THR A 34 -17.21 -11.54 13.23
C THR A 34 -16.15 -10.75 12.47
N VAL A 35 -15.44 -9.88 13.16
CA VAL A 35 -14.26 -9.17 12.60
C VAL A 35 -13.26 -10.18 12.03
N GLN A 36 -13.03 -11.32 12.69
CA GLN A 36 -12.16 -12.38 12.19
C GLN A 36 -12.65 -12.97 10.85
N GLN A 37 -13.94 -13.20 10.70
CA GLN A 37 -14.52 -13.69 9.44
C GLN A 37 -14.35 -12.66 8.30
N LEU A 38 -14.64 -11.39 8.59
CA LEU A 38 -14.43 -10.31 7.61
C LEU A 38 -12.94 -10.16 7.21
N LEU A 39 -12.01 -10.28 8.17
CA LEU A 39 -10.58 -10.31 7.90
C LEU A 39 -10.18 -11.53 7.05
N SER A 40 -10.82 -12.67 7.24
CA SER A 40 -10.59 -13.85 6.40
C SER A 40 -11.00 -13.58 4.95
N GLY A 41 -12.18 -13.00 4.70
CA GLY A 41 -12.61 -12.59 3.37
C GLY A 41 -11.61 -11.62 2.72
N LEU A 42 -11.22 -10.59 3.45
CA LEU A 42 -10.27 -9.58 2.99
C LEU A 42 -8.90 -10.16 2.64
N LEU A 43 -8.32 -11.00 3.50
CA LEU A 43 -6.94 -11.46 3.35
C LEU A 43 -6.81 -12.68 2.44
N LEU A 44 -7.77 -13.61 2.46
CA LEU A 44 -7.71 -14.85 1.69
C LEU A 44 -8.16 -14.64 0.23
N ASN A 45 -9.20 -13.83 0.00
CA ASN A 45 -9.85 -13.72 -1.31
C ASN A 45 -9.97 -12.27 -1.83
N SER A 46 -9.36 -11.31 -1.13
CA SER A 46 -9.42 -9.89 -1.54
C SER A 46 -10.83 -9.30 -1.59
N ASP A 47 -11.72 -9.73 -0.69
CA ASP A 47 -13.13 -9.36 -0.74
C ASP A 47 -13.32 -7.88 -0.35
N ASN A 48 -13.81 -7.08 -1.30
CA ASN A 48 -13.95 -5.64 -1.13
C ASN A 48 -15.14 -5.26 -0.24
N ASP A 49 -16.21 -6.06 -0.25
CA ASP A 49 -17.36 -5.90 0.65
C ASP A 49 -16.96 -6.10 2.12
N THR A 50 -16.12 -7.08 2.42
CA THR A 50 -15.60 -7.29 3.78
C THR A 50 -14.67 -6.15 4.21
N ALA A 51 -13.83 -5.63 3.29
CA ALA A 51 -13.00 -4.45 3.53
C ALA A 51 -13.86 -3.22 3.86
N HIS A 52 -14.96 -3.02 3.14
CA HIS A 52 -15.89 -1.92 3.36
C HIS A 52 -16.62 -2.04 4.71
N ALA A 53 -17.10 -3.24 5.07
CA ALA A 53 -17.74 -3.49 6.35
C ALA A 53 -16.78 -3.23 7.53
N LEU A 54 -15.51 -3.64 7.41
CA LEU A 54 -14.47 -3.33 8.39
C LEU A 54 -14.19 -1.82 8.48
N ALA A 55 -14.14 -1.12 7.34
CA ALA A 55 -13.96 0.31 7.31
C ALA A 55 -15.12 1.06 7.96
N ARG A 56 -16.36 0.63 7.68
CA ARG A 56 -17.57 1.16 8.31
C ARG A 56 -17.53 0.97 9.83
N THR A 57 -17.06 -0.18 10.30
CA THR A 57 -16.89 -0.48 11.73
C THR A 57 -15.81 0.39 12.40
N LEU A 58 -14.81 0.84 11.66
CA LEU A 58 -13.76 1.75 12.12
C LEU A 58 -14.19 3.25 12.11
N GLY A 59 -15.45 3.55 11.77
CA GLY A 59 -15.99 4.91 11.74
C GLY A 59 -16.20 5.46 10.33
N GLY A 60 -16.18 4.60 9.32
CA GLY A 60 -16.40 4.94 7.92
C GLY A 60 -15.13 4.99 7.08
N VAL A 61 -15.33 5.04 5.75
CA VAL A 61 -14.23 5.03 4.79
C VAL A 61 -13.26 6.19 5.01
N PRO A 62 -13.68 7.46 5.16
CA PRO A 62 -12.75 8.57 5.37
C PRO A 62 -11.86 8.36 6.60
N GLN A 63 -12.45 8.01 7.74
CA GLN A 63 -11.69 7.78 8.98
C GLN A 63 -10.73 6.60 8.83
N THR A 64 -11.12 5.55 8.12
CA THR A 64 -10.26 4.39 7.87
C THR A 64 -9.06 4.78 7.02
N LEU A 65 -9.24 5.59 5.97
CA LEU A 65 -8.14 6.07 5.13
C LEU A 65 -7.16 6.94 5.92
N ASP A 66 -7.66 7.81 6.80
CA ASP A 66 -6.82 8.60 7.71
C ASP A 66 -5.99 7.70 8.63
N LEU A 67 -6.59 6.66 9.21
CA LEU A 67 -5.90 5.68 10.05
C LEU A 67 -4.84 4.88 9.26
N MET A 68 -5.15 4.50 8.02
CA MET A 68 -4.21 3.81 7.13
C MET A 68 -3.02 4.72 6.78
N GLN A 69 -3.29 5.98 6.43
CA GLN A 69 -2.26 6.97 6.12
C GLN A 69 -1.36 7.25 7.33
N GLN A 70 -1.94 7.46 8.51
CA GLN A 70 -1.20 7.66 9.74
C GLN A 70 -0.32 6.45 10.07
N ARG A 71 -0.86 5.23 9.90
CA ARG A 71 -0.10 4.00 10.15
C ARG A 71 1.07 3.84 9.18
N ALA A 72 0.84 4.07 7.89
CA ALA A 72 1.90 4.04 6.87
C ALA A 72 3.01 5.03 7.19
N ALA A 73 2.65 6.29 7.49
CA ALA A 73 3.61 7.33 7.85
C ALA A 73 4.40 6.98 9.11
N ALA A 74 3.73 6.51 10.17
CA ALA A 74 4.39 6.11 11.43
C ALA A 74 5.40 4.96 11.25
N MET A 75 5.18 4.11 10.25
CA MET A 75 6.08 3.01 9.90
C MET A 75 7.19 3.41 8.93
N GLY A 76 7.19 4.64 8.42
CA GLY A 76 8.15 5.12 7.43
C GLY A 76 7.83 4.71 5.99
N ALA A 77 6.61 4.25 5.72
CA ALA A 77 6.10 3.96 4.37
C ALA A 77 5.61 5.27 3.71
N LEU A 78 6.56 6.08 3.25
CA LEU A 78 6.31 7.48 2.86
C LEU A 78 5.80 7.66 1.43
N ASP A 79 5.93 6.63 0.58
CA ASP A 79 5.38 6.59 -0.78
C ASP A 79 3.93 6.07 -0.79
N THR A 80 3.45 5.57 0.36
CA THR A 80 2.12 4.95 0.46
C THR A 80 1.04 5.98 0.77
N ARG A 81 0.06 6.06 -0.12
CA ARG A 81 -1.15 6.90 0.00
C ARG A 81 -2.37 6.04 -0.32
N PRO A 82 -3.10 5.56 0.68
CA PRO A 82 -4.33 4.81 0.47
C PRO A 82 -5.44 5.75 -0.03
N ALA A 83 -6.22 5.31 -1.02
CA ALA A 83 -7.40 6.03 -1.49
C ALA A 83 -8.70 5.22 -1.34
N THR A 84 -8.58 3.90 -1.10
CA THR A 84 -9.71 3.02 -0.79
C THR A 84 -9.30 2.02 0.29
N PRO A 85 -10.24 1.48 1.09
CA PRO A 85 -9.94 0.48 2.11
C PRO A 85 -9.49 -0.87 1.54
N SER A 86 -9.91 -1.19 0.31
CA SER A 86 -9.68 -2.46 -0.37
C SER A 86 -8.46 -2.47 -1.30
N GLY A 87 -7.91 -1.30 -1.63
CA GLY A 87 -6.81 -1.19 -2.59
C GLY A 87 -7.25 -1.04 -4.05
N LEU A 88 -8.55 -0.85 -4.34
CA LEU A 88 -9.03 -0.43 -5.64
C LEU A 88 -8.54 0.98 -5.98
N ASP A 89 -8.39 1.28 -7.26
CA ASP A 89 -7.91 2.57 -7.73
C ASP A 89 -8.70 3.75 -7.16
N GLY A 90 -7.99 4.81 -6.80
CA GLY A 90 -8.56 6.04 -6.31
C GLY A 90 -7.62 7.23 -6.54
N PRO A 91 -8.14 8.46 -6.50
CA PRO A 91 -7.34 9.65 -6.74
C PRO A 91 -6.13 9.77 -5.81
N GLY A 92 -4.93 9.88 -6.39
CA GLY A 92 -3.69 10.04 -5.65
C GLY A 92 -3.16 8.78 -4.95
N MET A 93 -3.77 7.61 -5.17
CA MET A 93 -3.27 6.35 -4.62
C MET A 93 -1.87 6.03 -5.13
N SER A 94 -0.98 5.66 -4.23
CA SER A 94 0.39 5.28 -4.56
C SER A 94 1.00 4.37 -3.49
N THR A 95 2.01 3.60 -3.89
CA THR A 95 2.90 2.84 -3.01
C THR A 95 4.19 2.50 -3.75
N SER A 96 5.17 1.95 -3.04
CA SER A 96 6.41 1.40 -3.62
C SER A 96 6.63 -0.04 -3.16
N ALA A 97 7.50 -0.78 -3.86
CA ALA A 97 7.89 -2.12 -3.43
C ALA A 97 8.57 -2.11 -2.05
N TYR A 98 9.35 -1.05 -1.77
CA TYR A 98 9.94 -0.84 -0.45
C TYR A 98 8.87 -0.72 0.64
N ASP A 99 7.88 0.15 0.44
CA ASP A 99 6.81 0.37 1.40
C ASP A 99 5.97 -0.90 1.62
N LEU A 100 5.62 -1.62 0.55
CA LEU A 100 4.90 -2.88 0.67
C LEU A 100 5.69 -3.93 1.47
N ALA A 101 7.00 -4.06 1.22
CA ALA A 101 7.85 -4.96 2.00
C ALA A 101 7.94 -4.54 3.47
N LEU A 102 8.03 -3.24 3.75
CA LEU A 102 8.05 -2.68 5.08
C LEU A 102 6.75 -2.94 5.85
N LEU A 103 5.60 -2.62 5.23
CA LEU A 103 4.27 -2.82 5.79
C LEU A 103 3.97 -4.30 6.03
N PHE A 104 4.29 -5.17 5.07
CA PHE A 104 4.07 -6.60 5.18
C PHE A 104 4.95 -7.23 6.27
N ARG A 105 6.25 -6.89 6.31
CA ARG A 105 7.15 -7.33 7.40
C ARG A 105 6.60 -6.96 8.78
N ALA A 106 6.09 -5.76 8.92
CA ALA A 106 5.52 -5.30 10.18
C ALA A 106 4.20 -6.02 10.51
N ALA A 107 3.32 -6.23 9.52
CA ALA A 107 2.08 -6.97 9.70
C ALA A 107 2.32 -8.42 10.11
N MET A 108 3.33 -9.09 9.56
CA MET A 108 3.74 -10.47 9.91
C MET A 108 4.25 -10.62 11.35
N ARG A 109 4.49 -9.54 12.08
CA ARG A 109 4.78 -9.58 13.54
C ARG A 109 3.51 -9.76 14.38
N ASN A 110 2.34 -9.46 13.83
CA ASN A 110 1.05 -9.75 14.46
C ASN A 110 0.68 -11.21 14.21
N ALA A 111 0.51 -11.97 15.27
CA ALA A 111 0.26 -13.42 15.18
C ALA A 111 -1.03 -13.75 14.40
N THR A 112 -2.10 -12.98 14.62
CA THR A 112 -3.38 -13.17 13.92
C THR A 112 -3.23 -12.88 12.41
N PHE A 113 -2.51 -11.82 12.02
CA PHE A 113 -2.24 -11.55 10.61
C PHE A 113 -1.45 -12.69 9.97
N ALA A 114 -0.39 -13.15 10.63
CA ALA A 114 0.44 -14.23 10.15
C ALA A 114 -0.35 -15.55 10.01
N GLU A 115 -1.24 -15.85 10.95
CA GLU A 115 -2.12 -17.01 10.89
C GLU A 115 -3.12 -16.90 9.73
N LEU A 116 -3.80 -15.77 9.58
CA LEU A 116 -4.78 -15.55 8.52
C LEU A 116 -4.13 -15.65 7.13
N THR A 117 -2.97 -15.04 6.92
CA THR A 117 -2.28 -15.11 5.62
C THR A 117 -1.80 -16.50 5.26
N GLN A 118 -1.53 -17.38 6.24
CA GLN A 118 -1.16 -18.78 6.04
C GLN A 118 -2.37 -19.72 5.93
N THR A 119 -3.55 -19.26 6.32
CA THR A 119 -4.77 -20.08 6.26
C THR A 119 -5.12 -20.36 4.80
N ARG A 120 -5.27 -21.64 4.45
CA ARG A 120 -5.57 -22.07 3.08
C ARG A 120 -7.05 -22.09 2.78
N LEU A 121 -7.85 -22.55 3.74
CA LEU A 121 -9.30 -22.71 3.64
C LEU A 121 -9.95 -22.28 4.95
N VAL A 122 -11.11 -21.63 4.87
CA VAL A 122 -11.93 -21.30 6.02
C VAL A 122 -13.41 -21.41 5.65
N GLN A 123 -14.25 -21.79 6.61
CA GLN A 123 -15.70 -21.73 6.41
C GLN A 123 -16.18 -20.29 6.58
N PHE A 124 -16.77 -19.75 5.52
CA PHE A 124 -17.37 -18.42 5.56
C PHE A 124 -18.88 -18.54 5.75
N PRO A 125 -19.48 -17.81 6.69
CA PRO A 125 -20.91 -17.95 6.97
C PRO A 125 -21.78 -17.42 5.84
N GLY A 126 -22.91 -18.09 5.63
CA GLY A 126 -23.98 -17.57 4.79
C GLY A 126 -24.88 -16.59 5.54
N PHE A 127 -25.89 -16.05 4.86
CA PHE A 127 -26.96 -15.26 5.49
C PHE A 127 -28.27 -15.41 4.72
N GLY A 128 -29.40 -15.29 5.42
CA GLY A 128 -30.72 -15.45 4.82
C GLY A 128 -30.88 -16.83 4.15
N THR A 129 -31.14 -16.85 2.85
CA THR A 129 -31.22 -18.06 2.02
C THR A 129 -29.89 -18.45 1.36
N HIS A 130 -28.85 -17.68 1.54
CA HIS A 130 -27.51 -17.98 0.99
C HIS A 130 -26.75 -18.87 1.97
N PRO A 131 -26.39 -20.11 1.58
CA PRO A 131 -25.64 -21.00 2.46
C PRO A 131 -24.21 -20.50 2.67
N GLY A 132 -23.60 -20.89 3.78
CA GLY A 132 -22.16 -20.73 3.99
C GLY A 132 -21.36 -21.55 2.99
N PHE A 133 -20.12 -21.13 2.75
CA PHE A 133 -19.24 -21.75 1.77
C PHE A 133 -17.80 -21.82 2.28
N THR A 134 -16.97 -22.62 1.59
CA THR A 134 -15.53 -22.67 1.86
C THR A 134 -14.83 -21.58 1.07
N LEU A 135 -14.23 -20.64 1.78
CA LEU A 135 -13.36 -19.61 1.22
C LEU A 135 -11.95 -20.18 1.09
N SER A 136 -11.32 -20.03 -0.07
CA SER A 136 -9.94 -20.47 -0.30
C SER A 136 -9.02 -19.29 -0.47
N ASN A 137 -7.79 -19.43 0.04
CA ASN A 137 -6.75 -18.41 -0.12
C ASN A 137 -6.29 -18.35 -1.58
N ASP A 138 -6.31 -17.16 -2.16
CA ASP A 138 -5.91 -16.89 -3.54
C ASP A 138 -4.38 -16.77 -3.72
N ASP A 139 -3.61 -16.76 -2.62
CA ASP A 139 -2.15 -16.66 -2.68
C ASP A 139 -1.52 -17.89 -3.37
N PRO A 140 -0.97 -17.72 -4.58
CA PRO A 140 -0.35 -18.83 -5.30
C PRO A 140 0.99 -19.27 -4.68
N LEU A 141 1.67 -18.41 -3.91
CA LEU A 141 2.92 -18.75 -3.25
C LEU A 141 2.71 -19.81 -2.18
N LEU A 142 1.61 -19.72 -1.40
CA LEU A 142 1.24 -20.73 -0.41
C LEU A 142 1.04 -22.12 -0.99
N ARG A 143 0.67 -22.22 -2.28
CA ARG A 143 0.39 -23.49 -2.94
C ARG A 143 1.62 -24.10 -3.61
N SER A 144 2.60 -23.27 -3.98
CA SER A 144 3.67 -23.68 -4.90
C SER A 144 5.09 -23.49 -4.37
N TYR A 145 5.28 -22.87 -3.20
CA TYR A 145 6.62 -22.58 -2.69
C TYR A 145 6.82 -23.13 -1.29
N ASP A 146 7.84 -23.97 -1.12
CA ASP A 146 8.18 -24.56 0.17
C ASP A 146 8.66 -23.50 1.16
N GLY A 147 8.08 -23.56 2.37
CA GLY A 147 8.36 -22.57 3.40
C GLY A 147 7.61 -21.25 3.23
N ALA A 148 6.63 -21.16 2.31
CA ALA A 148 5.79 -19.99 2.20
C ALA A 148 5.07 -19.65 3.51
N LEU A 149 5.10 -18.38 3.89
CA LEU A 149 4.46 -17.82 5.09
C LEU A 149 3.21 -17.00 4.76
N GLY A 150 2.77 -17.03 3.51
CA GLY A 150 1.65 -16.26 3.01
C GLY A 150 2.05 -14.98 2.31
N GLY A 151 1.06 -14.34 1.71
CA GLY A 151 1.22 -13.13 0.93
C GLY A 151 -0.10 -12.46 0.61
N LYS A 152 -0.04 -11.43 -0.22
CA LYS A 152 -1.22 -10.77 -0.77
C LYS A 152 -1.00 -10.43 -2.24
N THR A 153 -1.92 -10.88 -3.06
CA THR A 153 -2.04 -10.52 -4.48
C THR A 153 -2.82 -9.22 -4.64
N GLY A 154 -2.61 -8.53 -5.75
CA GLY A 154 -3.42 -7.39 -6.16
C GLY A 154 -3.41 -7.22 -7.67
N PHE A 155 -4.51 -6.69 -8.19
CA PHE A 155 -4.62 -6.27 -9.58
C PHE A 155 -5.62 -5.12 -9.72
N THR A 156 -5.20 -4.08 -10.43
CA THR A 156 -6.06 -3.06 -11.02
C THR A 156 -5.50 -2.69 -12.40
N ASP A 157 -6.31 -2.03 -13.23
CA ASP A 157 -5.83 -1.63 -14.55
C ASP A 157 -4.69 -0.60 -14.48
N ALA A 158 -4.71 0.29 -13.48
CA ALA A 158 -3.66 1.28 -13.28
C ALA A 158 -2.40 0.69 -12.64
N ALA A 159 -2.54 -0.12 -11.59
CA ALA A 159 -1.41 -0.69 -10.85
C ALA A 159 -0.80 -1.93 -11.56
N ARG A 160 -1.54 -2.58 -12.47
CA ARG A 160 -1.22 -3.90 -12.98
C ARG A 160 -1.14 -4.93 -11.84
N HIS A 161 -0.46 -6.05 -12.03
CA HIS A 161 -0.31 -7.03 -10.97
C HIS A 161 0.69 -6.57 -9.91
N THR A 162 0.31 -6.77 -8.65
CA THR A 162 1.15 -6.55 -7.47
C THR A 162 1.17 -7.82 -6.62
N PHE A 163 2.25 -8.04 -5.92
CA PHE A 163 2.39 -9.13 -4.97
C PHE A 163 3.34 -8.75 -3.84
N VAL A 164 2.98 -9.10 -2.62
CA VAL A 164 3.89 -9.11 -1.49
C VAL A 164 3.72 -10.43 -0.76
N GLY A 165 4.82 -11.07 -0.38
CA GLY A 165 4.76 -12.34 0.33
C GLY A 165 6.04 -12.63 1.07
N ALA A 166 6.00 -13.66 1.93
CA ALA A 166 7.16 -14.08 2.71
C ALA A 166 7.34 -15.59 2.66
N ALA A 167 8.58 -16.00 2.84
CA ALA A 167 8.94 -17.40 3.04
C ALA A 167 10.03 -17.55 4.09
N THR A 168 10.18 -18.78 4.59
CA THR A 168 11.24 -19.18 5.50
C THR A 168 12.04 -20.35 4.92
N ARG A 169 13.36 -20.34 5.13
CA ARG A 169 14.26 -21.42 4.76
C ARG A 169 15.49 -21.39 5.69
N ASP A 170 15.83 -22.51 6.30
CA ASP A 170 16.98 -22.65 7.19
C ASP A 170 17.04 -21.58 8.31
N GLY A 171 15.88 -21.29 8.92
CA GLY A 171 15.73 -20.28 9.97
C GLY A 171 15.77 -18.83 9.49
N ARG A 172 16.03 -18.57 8.21
CA ARG A 172 15.96 -17.23 7.61
C ARG A 172 14.56 -16.95 7.11
N ARG A 173 14.10 -15.70 7.28
CA ARG A 173 12.82 -15.22 6.73
C ARG A 173 13.09 -14.13 5.70
N MET A 174 12.42 -14.23 4.56
CA MET A 174 12.52 -13.24 3.49
C MET A 174 11.15 -12.73 3.09
N VAL A 175 11.10 -11.46 2.73
CA VAL A 175 9.92 -10.81 2.14
C VAL A 175 10.28 -10.45 0.69
N VAL A 176 9.37 -10.71 -0.22
CA VAL A 176 9.43 -10.25 -1.61
C VAL A 176 8.26 -9.32 -1.88
N ALA A 177 8.50 -8.20 -2.58
CA ALA A 177 7.46 -7.28 -3.02
C ALA A 177 7.67 -6.95 -4.50
N LEU A 178 6.61 -7.09 -5.28
CA LEU A 178 6.57 -6.85 -6.71
C LEU A 178 5.43 -5.87 -7.01
N VAL A 179 5.71 -4.82 -7.76
CA VAL A 179 4.72 -3.84 -8.20
C VAL A 179 4.75 -3.70 -9.71
N ARG A 180 3.60 -3.40 -10.32
CA ARG A 180 3.45 -3.19 -11.76
C ARG A 180 3.97 -4.35 -12.62
N GLY A 181 3.72 -5.56 -12.15
CA GLY A 181 4.14 -6.78 -12.84
C GLY A 181 3.12 -7.26 -13.88
N GLU A 182 3.57 -8.17 -14.73
CA GLU A 182 2.73 -8.85 -15.73
C GLU A 182 2.74 -10.36 -15.50
N GLN A 183 1.65 -11.03 -15.94
CA GLN A 183 1.54 -12.49 -15.85
C GLN A 183 2.23 -13.22 -16.99
N HIS A 184 2.60 -12.51 -18.05
CA HIS A 184 3.27 -13.05 -19.22
C HIS A 184 4.53 -12.24 -19.53
N PRO A 185 5.63 -12.85 -20.00
CA PRO A 185 5.79 -14.30 -20.25
C PRO A 185 5.99 -15.13 -18.96
N VAL A 186 6.28 -14.49 -17.81
CA VAL A 186 6.54 -15.16 -16.52
C VAL A 186 5.50 -14.72 -15.49
N ARG A 187 4.78 -15.67 -14.91
CA ARG A 187 3.77 -15.38 -13.88
C ARG A 187 4.38 -14.71 -12.64
N MET A 188 3.61 -13.82 -12.00
CA MET A 188 4.05 -13.11 -10.79
C MET A 188 4.57 -14.04 -9.69
N VAL A 189 3.90 -15.17 -9.47
CA VAL A 189 4.36 -16.15 -8.47
C VAL A 189 5.73 -16.75 -8.82
N ALA A 190 6.00 -17.02 -10.09
CA ALA A 190 7.30 -17.53 -10.52
C ALA A 190 8.40 -16.47 -10.38
N GLN A 191 8.09 -15.20 -10.65
CA GLN A 191 9.00 -14.09 -10.41
C GLN A 191 9.30 -13.94 -8.91
N ALA A 192 8.27 -14.01 -8.05
CA ALA A 192 8.43 -13.97 -6.61
C ALA A 192 9.26 -15.14 -6.08
N SER A 193 9.00 -16.37 -6.56
CA SER A 193 9.76 -17.56 -6.18
C SER A 193 11.24 -17.45 -6.56
N ALA A 194 11.53 -16.98 -7.77
CA ALA A 194 12.92 -16.79 -8.23
C ALA A 194 13.67 -15.75 -7.39
N LEU A 195 12.99 -14.65 -6.99
CA LEU A 195 13.59 -13.65 -6.11
C LEU A 195 13.82 -14.19 -4.69
N LEU A 196 12.91 -14.99 -4.17
CA LEU A 196 13.09 -15.66 -2.87
C LEU A 196 14.24 -16.65 -2.92
N ASP A 197 14.32 -17.47 -3.97
CA ASP A 197 15.44 -18.41 -4.16
C ASP A 197 16.78 -17.68 -4.27
N TYR A 198 16.83 -16.60 -5.04
CA TYR A 198 18.00 -15.73 -5.11
C TYR A 198 18.38 -15.19 -3.73
N GLY A 199 17.39 -14.63 -2.97
CA GLY A 199 17.63 -14.10 -1.64
C GLY A 199 18.15 -15.17 -0.66
N PHE A 200 17.59 -16.38 -0.67
CA PHE A 200 18.06 -17.48 0.18
C PHE A 200 19.44 -18.01 -0.21
N ALA A 201 19.82 -17.92 -1.50
CA ALA A 201 21.14 -18.30 -1.97
C ALA A 201 22.25 -17.31 -1.59
N LEU A 202 21.89 -16.06 -1.23
CA LEU A 202 22.88 -15.06 -0.81
C LEU A 202 23.51 -15.43 0.55
N PRO A 203 24.84 -15.19 0.71
CA PRO A 203 25.51 -15.38 2.01
C PRO A 203 24.84 -14.57 3.12
N ALA A 204 24.70 -15.15 4.31
CA ALA A 204 24.04 -14.50 5.45
C ALA A 204 24.73 -13.19 5.92
N GLY A 205 26.02 -13.04 5.63
CA GLY A 205 26.81 -11.86 5.98
C GLY A 205 26.94 -10.81 4.87
N LEU A 206 26.20 -10.96 3.75
CA LEU A 206 26.26 -9.98 2.66
C LEU A 206 25.73 -8.63 3.14
N ALA A 207 26.48 -7.56 2.86
CA ALA A 207 26.05 -6.21 3.18
C ALA A 207 24.78 -5.84 2.40
N PRO A 208 23.73 -5.32 3.06
CA PRO A 208 22.52 -4.93 2.38
C PRO A 208 22.74 -3.69 1.51
N VAL A 209 22.03 -3.59 0.40
CA VAL A 209 22.02 -2.40 -0.47
C VAL A 209 21.10 -1.29 0.07
N GLY A 210 20.27 -1.60 1.08
CA GLY A 210 19.35 -0.68 1.75
C GLY A 210 18.86 -1.27 3.05
N THR A 211 18.14 -0.47 3.83
CA THR A 211 17.62 -0.88 5.13
C THR A 211 16.12 -0.63 5.18
N LEU A 212 15.33 -1.64 5.55
CA LEU A 212 13.94 -1.43 5.92
C LEU A 212 13.90 -0.79 7.31
N VAL A 213 13.42 0.45 7.38
CA VAL A 213 13.28 1.16 8.65
C VAL A 213 12.23 0.48 9.55
N GLU A 214 12.28 0.74 10.85
CA GLU A 214 11.28 0.18 11.78
C GLU A 214 10.22 1.21 12.18
N GLN A 215 10.58 2.49 12.08
CA GLN A 215 9.72 3.63 12.36
C GLN A 215 10.13 4.78 11.45
N ALA A 216 9.20 5.71 11.23
CA ALA A 216 9.52 6.94 10.52
C ALA A 216 10.72 7.65 11.18
N PRO A 217 11.64 8.25 10.41
CA PRO A 217 12.68 9.10 10.98
C PRO A 217 12.03 10.18 11.84
N VAL A 218 12.48 10.31 13.08
CA VAL A 218 12.03 11.40 13.95
C VAL A 218 12.60 12.68 13.37
N THR A 219 11.76 13.47 12.70
CA THR A 219 12.12 14.82 12.30
C THR A 219 12.30 15.61 13.60
N GLN A 220 13.53 15.83 14.04
CA GLN A 220 13.80 16.75 15.12
C GLN A 220 13.35 18.12 14.64
N THR A 221 12.24 18.61 15.19
CA THR A 221 11.86 20.01 15.02
C THR A 221 13.07 20.81 15.56
N PRO A 222 13.65 21.74 14.77
CA PRO A 222 14.71 22.58 15.25
C PRO A 222 14.22 23.24 16.55
N THR A 223 14.87 22.94 17.66
CA THR A 223 14.59 23.63 18.91
C THR A 223 14.94 25.09 18.67
N THR A 224 13.93 25.94 18.54
CA THR A 224 14.12 27.39 18.51
C THR A 224 14.85 27.71 19.82
N PRO A 225 16.04 28.34 19.76
CA PRO A 225 16.72 28.73 20.98
C PRO A 225 15.80 29.66 21.76
N SER A 226 15.58 29.36 23.02
CA SER A 226 14.83 30.19 23.96
C SER A 226 15.41 31.61 23.90
N PRO A 227 14.58 32.69 23.86
CA PRO A 227 15.10 34.05 23.85
C PRO A 227 15.88 34.30 25.13
N GLY A 228 17.22 34.33 25.01
CA GLY A 228 18.08 34.80 26.07
C GLY A 228 17.78 36.28 26.36
N THR A 229 17.77 36.63 27.64
CA THR A 229 17.64 37.95 28.25
C THR A 229 18.39 39.04 27.47
N PRO A 230 17.82 40.24 27.30
CA PRO A 230 18.46 41.30 26.48
C PRO A 230 19.63 41.94 27.21
N GLY A 231 20.82 41.72 26.70
CA GLY A 231 22.01 42.51 27.02
C GLY A 231 22.27 43.50 25.86
N GLY A 232 22.42 44.75 26.19
CA GLY A 232 22.39 45.99 25.45
C GLY A 232 23.22 46.15 24.13
N PRO A 233 23.22 47.33 23.52
CA PRO A 233 23.31 47.51 22.06
C PRO A 233 24.75 47.67 21.55
N SER A 234 25.10 47.00 20.47
CA SER A 234 26.20 47.48 19.60
C SER A 234 25.97 46.96 18.18
N GLY A 235 25.85 47.93 17.32
CA GLY A 235 25.46 47.87 15.94
C GLY A 235 26.32 47.01 15.02
N VAL A 236 25.77 46.81 13.91
CA VAL A 236 26.22 46.72 12.51
C VAL A 236 25.27 45.77 11.77
N LEU A 237 24.46 46.34 10.90
CA LEU A 237 23.68 45.61 9.91
C LEU A 237 24.59 45.13 8.78
N PRO A 238 24.57 43.86 8.39
CA PRO A 238 25.10 43.49 7.10
C PRO A 238 24.02 43.63 6.02
N ALA A 239 24.41 44.28 4.94
CA ALA A 239 23.60 44.54 3.76
C ALA A 239 23.12 43.24 3.11
N SER A 240 21.83 43.17 2.78
CA SER A 240 21.22 42.13 1.96
C SER A 240 21.78 42.15 0.55
N SER A 241 22.48 41.11 0.11
CA SER A 241 22.94 40.98 -1.26
C SER A 241 21.79 40.53 -2.19
N PRO A 242 21.64 41.13 -3.38
CA PRO A 242 20.53 40.83 -4.30
C PRO A 242 20.69 39.54 -5.11
N VAL A 243 21.66 38.70 -4.80
CA VAL A 243 21.99 37.52 -5.61
C VAL A 243 21.01 36.35 -5.45
N GLY A 244 20.32 36.24 -4.32
CA GLY A 244 19.38 35.13 -4.05
C GLY A 244 18.12 35.11 -4.93
N TRP A 245 17.66 36.27 -5.39
CA TRP A 245 16.42 36.40 -6.17
C TRP A 245 16.59 36.10 -7.67
N ILE A 246 17.82 36.25 -8.18
CA ILE A 246 18.12 36.00 -9.60
C ILE A 246 18.11 34.52 -9.94
N VAL A 247 18.52 33.64 -9.00
CA VAL A 247 18.52 32.18 -9.20
C VAL A 247 17.10 31.62 -9.21
N ALA A 248 16.20 32.11 -8.34
CA ALA A 248 14.81 31.69 -8.30
C ALA A 248 14.03 32.09 -9.58
N ALA A 249 14.31 33.28 -10.14
CA ALA A 249 13.68 33.75 -11.37
C ALA A 249 14.14 32.94 -12.62
N LEU A 250 15.40 32.51 -12.66
CA LEU A 250 15.95 31.71 -13.76
C LEU A 250 15.39 30.31 -13.82
N ILE A 251 15.12 29.66 -12.69
CA ILE A 251 14.48 28.31 -12.60
C ILE A 251 13.04 28.38 -13.11
N LEU A 252 12.30 29.44 -12.79
CA LEU A 252 10.91 29.60 -13.24
C LEU A 252 10.80 29.81 -14.76
N VAL A 253 11.76 30.57 -15.37
CA VAL A 253 11.77 30.81 -16.83
C VAL A 253 12.11 29.54 -17.62
N VAL A 254 13.01 28.68 -17.11
CA VAL A 254 13.35 27.41 -17.76
C VAL A 254 12.18 26.43 -17.67
N GLY A 255 11.45 26.37 -16.55
CA GLY A 255 10.26 25.52 -16.39
C GLY A 255 9.11 25.90 -17.34
N VAL A 256 8.86 27.17 -17.55
CA VAL A 256 7.83 27.68 -18.46
C VAL A 256 8.20 27.43 -19.93
N ALA A 257 9.46 27.62 -20.31
CA ALA A 257 9.92 27.41 -21.69
C ALA A 257 9.87 25.92 -22.11
N THR A 258 10.18 25.00 -21.20
CA THR A 258 10.06 23.54 -21.45
C THR A 258 8.62 23.06 -21.50
N GLY A 259 7.72 23.60 -20.66
CA GLY A 259 6.28 23.30 -20.68
C GLY A 259 5.59 23.74 -21.95
N VAL A 260 5.87 24.94 -22.43
CA VAL A 260 5.32 25.47 -23.70
C VAL A 260 5.86 24.69 -24.91
N GLY A 261 7.14 24.33 -24.91
CA GLY A 261 7.73 23.50 -25.98
C GLY A 261 7.11 22.11 -26.07
N TYR A 262 6.74 21.50 -24.95
CA TYR A 262 6.07 20.21 -24.91
C TYR A 262 4.63 20.27 -25.45
N ILE A 263 3.86 21.30 -25.08
CA ILE A 263 2.49 21.50 -25.54
C ILE A 263 2.45 21.76 -27.06
N VAL A 264 3.35 22.58 -27.58
CA VAL A 264 3.42 22.88 -29.01
C VAL A 264 3.84 21.65 -29.85
N ARG A 265 4.74 20.81 -29.34
CA ARG A 265 5.11 19.55 -30.01
C ARG A 265 3.94 18.56 -30.07
N ARG A 266 3.17 18.41 -28.99
CA ARG A 266 2.02 17.52 -28.93
C ARG A 266 0.90 17.96 -29.89
N ALA A 267 0.66 19.28 -29.98
CA ALA A 267 -0.35 19.83 -30.90
C ALA A 267 0.03 19.66 -32.38
N ARG A 268 1.32 19.57 -32.72
CA ARG A 268 1.77 19.28 -34.10
C ARG A 268 1.63 17.81 -34.46
N GLN A 269 1.92 16.89 -33.56
CA GLN A 269 1.76 15.46 -33.81
C GLN A 269 0.30 15.06 -34.05
N THR A 270 -0.67 15.61 -33.32
CA THR A 270 -2.10 15.33 -33.52
C THR A 270 -2.66 15.90 -34.84
N LYS A 271 -1.95 16.82 -35.51
CA LYS A 271 -2.39 17.39 -36.78
C LYS A 271 -1.91 16.57 -37.99
N ASP A 272 -0.80 15.84 -37.82
CA ASP A 272 -0.23 14.98 -38.88
C ASP A 272 -0.88 13.59 -38.92
N ASP A 273 -1.57 13.16 -37.84
CA ASP A 273 -2.25 11.84 -37.76
C ASP A 273 -3.69 11.84 -38.27
N ASN A 274 -4.23 12.95 -38.83
CA ASN A 274 -5.60 13.03 -39.30
C ASN A 274 -5.61 13.50 -40.77
N PRO A 275 -5.56 12.57 -41.78
CA PRO A 275 -5.63 12.93 -43.18
C PRO A 275 -7.02 13.48 -43.54
N PRO A 276 -7.14 14.40 -44.51
CA PRO A 276 -8.40 15.00 -44.91
C PRO A 276 -9.36 13.95 -45.50
N PRO A 277 -10.67 14.11 -45.29
CA PRO A 277 -11.68 13.19 -45.85
C PRO A 277 -11.72 13.28 -47.39
N SER A 278 -11.74 12.12 -48.02
CA SER A 278 -11.93 11.92 -49.45
C SER A 278 -13.35 12.19 -49.90
#